data_f69a3818b4fafc3c1bb987fe0beb7c38
#
_entry.id   f69a3818b4fafc3c1bb987fe0beb7c38
#
_cell.length_a   1.000
_cell.length_b   1.000
_cell.length_c   1.000
_cell.angle_alpha   90.00
_cell.angle_beta   90.00
_cell.angle_gamma   90.00
#
_symmetry.space_group_name_H-M   'P 1'
#
loop_
_entity.id
_entity.type
_entity.pdbx_description
1 polymer ?
#
loop_
_entity_poly.entity_id
_entity_poly.type
_entity_poly.pdbx_seq_one_letter_code
_entity_poly.pdbx_strand_id
1 'polypeptide(L)'
;MLREITSYAELPLEETRTSETLSAFLSERGFRVKRGVAGMETAFRAEFSFGKGRPVVAFLCEMDALPGLGHACGHNIVGVASACAAAALAEFGKGVFRAGKVIALGTPDEETGFGKARMVEKG
;
A
#
# COMPACT_ATOMS: atom_id res chain seq x y z
N MET A 1 4.28 5.72 12.64
CA MET A 1 4.04 4.78 11.54
C MET A 1 5.17 3.77 11.35
N LEU A 2 6.42 4.12 10.90
CA LEU A 2 7.47 3.10 10.66
C LEU A 2 7.80 2.26 11.91
N ARG A 3 8.06 2.90 13.06
CA ARG A 3 8.35 2.19 14.32
C ARG A 3 7.24 1.25 14.77
N GLU A 4 6.00 1.63 14.55
CA GLU A 4 4.82 0.81 14.88
C GLU A 4 4.78 -0.42 14.00
N ILE A 5 4.85 -0.25 12.67
CA ILE A 5 4.85 -1.35 11.71
C ILE A 5 6.03 -2.30 11.98
N THR A 6 7.22 -1.75 12.27
CA THR A 6 8.37 -2.58 12.68
C THR A 6 8.05 -3.44 13.91
N SER A 7 7.30 -2.91 14.87
CA SER A 7 6.94 -3.64 16.09
C SER A 7 5.85 -4.69 15.88
N TYR A 8 5.05 -4.57 14.83
CA TYR A 8 3.98 -5.52 14.52
C TYR A 8 4.57 -6.84 14.00
N ALA A 9 5.51 -6.78 13.07
CA ALA A 9 6.19 -7.92 12.46
C ALA A 9 5.20 -9.03 12.05
N GLU A 10 4.09 -8.64 11.42
CA GLU A 10 3.01 -9.53 11.02
C GLU A 10 3.44 -10.40 9.82
N LEU A 11 3.04 -11.67 9.85
CA LEU A 11 3.40 -12.65 8.83
C LEU A 11 2.53 -12.50 7.56
N PRO A 12 2.91 -13.15 6.45
CA PRO A 12 2.12 -13.18 5.22
C PRO A 12 0.65 -13.50 5.45
N LEU A 13 -0.26 -12.68 4.90
CA LEU A 13 -1.72 -12.71 5.05
C LEU A 13 -2.25 -12.39 6.47
N GLU A 14 -1.39 -12.09 7.42
CA GLU A 14 -1.75 -11.69 8.79
C GLU A 14 -1.52 -10.20 9.05
N GLU A 15 -1.12 -9.41 8.04
CA GLU A 15 -0.67 -8.00 8.13
C GLU A 15 -1.83 -7.03 8.40
N THR A 16 -2.70 -7.36 9.34
CA THR A 16 -3.93 -6.61 9.62
C THR A 16 -3.66 -5.20 10.12
N ARG A 17 -2.78 -5.06 11.12
CA ARG A 17 -2.43 -3.77 11.73
C ARG A 17 -1.59 -2.91 10.79
N THR A 18 -0.67 -3.53 10.04
CA THR A 18 0.14 -2.86 9.03
C THR A 18 -0.73 -2.30 7.92
N SER A 19 -1.63 -3.11 7.37
CA SER A 19 -2.62 -2.71 6.36
C SER A 19 -3.50 -1.56 6.86
N GLU A 20 -3.99 -1.65 8.09
CA GLU A 20 -4.82 -0.62 8.71
C GLU A 20 -4.05 0.69 8.87
N THR A 21 -2.83 0.64 9.39
CA THR A 21 -1.97 1.82 9.59
C THR A 21 -1.68 2.53 8.27
N LEU A 22 -1.28 1.80 7.22
CA LEU A 22 -0.97 2.38 5.91
C LEU A 22 -2.23 2.92 5.21
N SER A 23 -3.33 2.18 5.26
CA SER A 23 -4.57 2.59 4.62
C SER A 23 -5.21 3.81 5.31
N ALA A 24 -5.15 3.88 6.65
CA ALA A 24 -5.60 5.05 7.41
C ALA A 24 -4.76 6.29 7.06
N PHE A 25 -3.43 6.17 7.05
CA PHE A 25 -2.51 7.24 6.65
C PHE A 25 -2.86 7.83 5.27
N LEU A 26 -3.18 6.99 4.29
CA LEU A 26 -3.58 7.41 2.94
C LEU A 26 -4.98 8.04 2.92
N SER A 27 -5.92 7.46 3.67
CA SER A 27 -7.28 8.00 3.80
C SER A 27 -7.29 9.42 4.36
N GLU A 28 -6.51 9.69 5.42
CA GLU A 28 -6.34 11.02 6.01
C GLU A 28 -5.78 12.05 5.01
N ARG A 29 -5.12 11.59 3.94
CA ARG A 29 -4.55 12.42 2.86
C ARG A 29 -5.40 12.49 1.62
N GLY A 30 -6.69 12.10 1.75
CA GLY A 30 -7.69 12.25 0.71
C GLY A 30 -7.71 11.14 -0.33
N PHE A 31 -7.05 10.02 -0.09
CA PHE A 31 -7.19 8.83 -0.93
C PHE A 31 -8.50 8.12 -0.62
N ARG A 32 -9.19 7.67 -1.66
CA ARG A 32 -10.30 6.73 -1.52
C ARG A 32 -9.75 5.33 -1.34
N VAL A 33 -9.93 4.77 -0.15
CA VAL A 33 -9.40 3.46 0.23
C VAL A 33 -10.47 2.38 0.11
N LYS A 34 -10.08 1.23 -0.46
CA LYS A 34 -10.84 -0.02 -0.43
C LYS A 34 -9.92 -1.11 0.13
N ARG A 35 -10.32 -1.75 1.22
CA ARG A 35 -9.64 -2.91 1.83
C ARG A 35 -10.27 -4.22 1.36
N GLY A 36 -9.58 -5.34 1.58
CA GLY A 36 -10.05 -6.66 1.20
C GLY A 36 -10.11 -6.88 -0.31
N VAL A 37 -9.21 -6.24 -1.07
CA VAL A 37 -9.16 -6.40 -2.53
C VAL A 37 -8.54 -7.76 -2.91
N ALA A 38 -8.88 -8.24 -4.10
CA ALA A 38 -8.40 -9.53 -4.62
C ALA A 38 -8.70 -10.74 -3.71
N GLY A 39 -9.69 -10.61 -2.80
CA GLY A 39 -10.06 -11.69 -1.87
C GLY A 39 -9.03 -11.92 -0.75
N MET A 40 -8.16 -10.95 -0.47
CA MET A 40 -7.21 -10.96 0.64
C MET A 40 -7.56 -9.84 1.63
N GLU A 41 -7.88 -10.18 2.87
CA GLU A 41 -8.38 -9.22 3.88
C GLU A 41 -7.40 -8.07 4.14
N THR A 42 -6.10 -8.36 4.12
CA THR A 42 -5.02 -7.41 4.37
C THR A 42 -4.62 -6.60 3.15
N ALA A 43 -5.03 -7.00 1.94
CA ALA A 43 -4.80 -6.21 0.74
C ALA A 43 -5.67 -4.95 0.71
N PHE A 44 -5.11 -3.84 0.22
CA PHE A 44 -5.88 -2.61 0.00
C PHE A 44 -5.51 -1.93 -1.31
N ARG A 45 -6.44 -1.12 -1.80
CA ARG A 45 -6.23 -0.17 -2.89
C ARG A 45 -6.64 1.22 -2.42
N ALA A 46 -5.72 2.15 -2.45
CA ALA A 46 -5.96 3.57 -2.19
C ALA A 46 -5.75 4.36 -3.49
N GLU A 47 -6.70 5.23 -3.85
CA GLU A 47 -6.70 5.98 -5.11
C GLU A 47 -6.92 7.47 -4.86
N PHE A 48 -6.05 8.30 -5.43
CA PHE A 48 -6.22 9.74 -5.53
C PHE A 48 -6.28 10.15 -6.99
N SER A 49 -7.26 10.99 -7.37
CA SER A 49 -7.49 11.39 -8.77
C SER A 49 -7.34 12.90 -8.93
N PHE A 50 -6.59 13.31 -9.95
CA PHE A 50 -6.51 14.72 -10.41
C PHE A 50 -7.55 15.03 -11.49
N GLY A 51 -8.26 14.03 -11.98
CA GLY A 51 -9.22 14.12 -13.06
C GLY A 51 -9.23 12.85 -13.91
N LYS A 52 -10.05 12.84 -14.96
CA LYS A 52 -10.11 11.67 -15.87
C LYS A 52 -8.89 11.62 -16.78
N GLY A 53 -8.35 10.43 -17.02
CA GLY A 53 -7.27 10.20 -17.99
C GLY A 53 -5.99 9.66 -17.37
N ARG A 54 -4.89 9.89 -18.07
CA ARG A 54 -3.54 9.41 -17.74
C ARG A 54 -2.61 10.55 -17.34
N PRO A 55 -1.46 10.32 -16.69
CA PRO A 55 -0.92 8.99 -16.31
C PRO A 55 -1.63 8.36 -15.10
N VAL A 56 -1.44 7.05 -14.91
CA VAL A 56 -1.73 6.34 -13.68
C VAL A 56 -0.42 5.84 -13.10
N VAL A 57 -0.07 6.30 -11.91
CA VAL A 57 1.16 5.90 -11.20
C VAL A 57 0.76 5.05 -10.00
N ALA A 58 1.37 3.87 -9.88
CA ALA A 58 1.11 2.96 -8.76
C ALA A 58 2.35 2.80 -7.88
N PHE A 59 2.15 2.80 -6.58
CA PHE A 59 3.13 2.49 -5.55
C PHE A 59 2.72 1.20 -4.85
N LEU A 60 3.65 0.25 -4.71
CA LEU A 60 3.41 -1.01 -4.02
C LEU A 60 3.88 -0.90 -2.57
N CYS A 61 2.99 -1.17 -1.64
CA CYS A 61 3.22 -1.17 -0.21
C CYS A 61 3.29 -2.63 0.26
N GLU A 62 4.49 -3.21 0.25
CA GLU A 62 4.75 -4.52 0.85
C GLU A 62 4.64 -4.43 2.36
N MET A 63 4.21 -5.49 3.04
CA MET A 63 3.77 -5.38 4.43
C MET A 63 4.26 -6.51 5.35
N ASP A 64 4.48 -7.70 4.80
CA ASP A 64 4.77 -8.90 5.55
C ASP A 64 6.19 -8.96 6.12
N ALA A 65 6.34 -9.70 7.22
CA ALA A 65 7.59 -9.99 7.90
C ALA A 65 7.93 -11.47 7.79
N LEU A 66 9.18 -11.82 8.06
CA LEU A 66 9.67 -13.20 8.06
C LEU A 66 9.45 -13.88 9.42
N PRO A 67 9.06 -15.16 9.43
CA PRO A 67 8.94 -15.91 10.67
C PRO A 67 10.25 -15.92 11.48
N GLY A 68 10.18 -15.47 12.73
CA GLY A 68 11.31 -15.44 13.66
C GLY A 68 12.40 -14.41 13.36
N LEU A 69 12.34 -13.70 12.23
CA LEU A 69 13.31 -12.69 11.81
C LEU A 69 12.73 -11.27 11.74
N GLY A 70 11.40 -11.15 11.85
CA GLY A 70 10.74 -9.86 11.72
C GLY A 70 10.94 -9.27 10.32
N HIS A 71 11.05 -7.95 10.22
CA HIS A 71 11.20 -7.24 8.95
C HIS A 71 12.63 -7.27 8.39
N ALA A 72 13.26 -8.44 8.33
CA ALA A 72 14.62 -8.57 7.81
C ALA A 72 14.73 -8.24 6.30
N CYS A 73 13.67 -8.43 5.51
CA CYS A 73 13.60 -8.01 4.10
C CYS A 73 13.30 -6.52 3.91
N GLY A 74 12.91 -5.81 4.98
CA GLY A 74 12.67 -4.37 4.93
C GLY A 74 11.30 -3.95 4.40
N HIS A 75 10.30 -4.84 4.36
CA HIS A 75 8.95 -4.51 3.87
C HIS A 75 8.27 -3.41 4.70
N ASN A 76 8.59 -3.29 6.00
CA ASN A 76 8.18 -2.15 6.81
C ASN A 76 8.65 -0.80 6.25
N ILE A 77 9.88 -0.75 5.69
CA ILE A 77 10.44 0.45 5.04
C ILE A 77 9.79 0.64 3.67
N VAL A 78 9.68 -0.42 2.86
CA VAL A 78 9.07 -0.38 1.52
C VAL A 78 7.63 0.10 1.61
N GLY A 79 6.81 -0.48 2.49
CA GLY A 79 5.42 -0.09 2.67
C GLY A 79 5.24 1.37 3.07
N VAL A 80 6.01 1.83 4.06
CA VAL A 80 5.96 3.23 4.53
C VAL A 80 6.47 4.20 3.47
N ALA A 81 7.60 3.89 2.82
CA ALA A 81 8.17 4.75 1.78
C ALA A 81 7.21 4.90 0.59
N SER A 82 6.61 3.80 0.14
CA SER A 82 5.62 3.78 -0.95
C SER A 82 4.38 4.59 -0.61
N ALA A 83 3.81 4.42 0.58
CA ALA A 83 2.65 5.19 1.02
C ALA A 83 2.97 6.69 1.13
N CYS A 84 4.14 7.04 1.67
CA CYS A 84 4.59 8.43 1.75
C CYS A 84 4.84 9.03 0.37
N ALA A 85 5.45 8.30 -0.56
CA ALA A 85 5.67 8.74 -1.93
C ALA A 85 4.35 8.97 -2.69
N ALA A 86 3.38 8.07 -2.52
CA ALA A 86 2.05 8.24 -3.08
C ALA A 86 1.37 9.51 -2.55
N ALA A 87 1.42 9.73 -1.23
CA ALA A 87 0.85 10.92 -0.59
C ALA A 87 1.55 12.21 -1.03
N ALA A 88 2.88 12.20 -1.12
CA ALA A 88 3.65 13.35 -1.60
C ALA A 88 3.33 13.69 -3.05
N LEU A 89 3.23 12.70 -3.93
CA LEU A 89 2.86 12.90 -5.33
C LEU A 89 1.43 13.43 -5.46
N ALA A 90 0.49 12.92 -4.66
CA ALA A 90 -0.88 13.42 -4.64
C ALA A 90 -0.95 14.89 -4.19
N GLU A 91 -0.21 15.26 -3.15
CA GLU A 91 -0.17 16.63 -2.66
C GLU A 91 0.52 17.58 -3.66
N PHE A 92 1.71 17.21 -4.16
CA PHE A 92 2.43 18.00 -5.17
C PHE A 92 1.62 18.17 -6.45
N GLY A 93 0.89 17.12 -6.87
CA GLY A 93 0.11 17.13 -8.10
C GLY A 93 -1.10 18.05 -8.07
N LYS A 94 -1.58 18.46 -6.88
CA LYS A 94 -2.65 19.46 -6.76
C LYS A 94 -2.20 20.79 -7.40
N GLY A 95 -2.98 21.24 -8.36
CA GLY A 95 -2.64 22.47 -9.10
C GLY A 95 -1.57 22.33 -10.20
N VAL A 96 -0.91 21.19 -10.31
CA VAL A 96 0.08 20.87 -11.36
C VAL A 96 -0.53 19.96 -12.42
N PHE A 97 -1.15 18.85 -12.01
CA PHE A 97 -1.75 17.88 -12.91
C PHE A 97 -3.23 18.15 -13.14
N ARG A 98 -3.65 18.13 -14.41
CA ARG A 98 -5.06 18.32 -14.81
C ARG A 98 -5.78 16.99 -15.00
N ALA A 99 -5.04 15.89 -15.07
CA ALA A 99 -5.57 14.53 -15.26
C ALA A 99 -4.60 13.50 -14.66
N GLY A 100 -5.11 12.30 -14.45
CA GLY A 100 -4.31 11.18 -13.97
C GLY A 100 -4.69 10.74 -12.55
N LYS A 101 -3.99 9.71 -12.09
CA LYS A 101 -4.24 9.08 -10.78
C LYS A 101 -2.96 8.67 -10.11
N VAL A 102 -2.97 8.70 -8.78
CA VAL A 102 -2.01 8.03 -7.92
C VAL A 102 -2.72 6.88 -7.23
N ILE A 103 -2.12 5.70 -7.28
CA ILE A 103 -2.63 4.49 -6.63
C ILE A 103 -1.57 3.99 -5.66
N ALA A 104 -1.96 3.65 -4.44
CA ALA A 104 -1.15 2.86 -3.53
C ALA A 104 -1.84 1.51 -3.33
N LEU A 105 -1.09 0.44 -3.51
CA LEU A 105 -1.57 -0.94 -3.36
C LEU A 105 -0.88 -1.56 -2.15
N GLY A 106 -1.64 -1.92 -1.13
CA GLY A 106 -1.17 -2.79 -0.05
C GLY A 106 -1.09 -4.21 -0.59
N THR A 107 0.13 -4.70 -0.73
CA THR A 107 0.43 -6.00 -1.32
C THR A 107 0.92 -6.95 -0.23
N PRO A 108 0.01 -7.78 0.36
CA PRO A 108 0.39 -8.76 1.35
C PRO A 108 1.12 -9.95 0.71
N ASP A 109 1.74 -10.78 1.56
CA ASP A 109 2.25 -12.09 1.14
C ASP A 109 3.30 -12.02 0.03
N GLU A 110 4.33 -11.19 0.21
CA GLU A 110 5.43 -11.09 -0.75
C GLU A 110 6.38 -12.28 -0.60
N GLU A 111 6.67 -12.68 0.63
CA GLU A 111 7.70 -13.67 0.96
C GLU A 111 7.34 -15.10 0.53
N THR A 112 6.05 -15.43 0.45
CA THR A 112 5.63 -16.71 -0.15
C THR A 112 5.35 -16.59 -1.66
N GLY A 113 5.33 -15.35 -2.21
CA GLY A 113 5.34 -15.04 -3.63
C GLY A 113 3.96 -15.06 -4.31
N PHE A 114 2.87 -15.10 -3.57
CA PHE A 114 1.55 -15.26 -4.18
C PHE A 114 0.66 -14.01 -4.13
N GLY A 115 0.90 -13.07 -3.22
CA GLY A 115 0.02 -11.92 -3.04
C GLY A 115 -0.15 -11.07 -4.28
N LYS A 116 0.94 -10.61 -4.88
CA LYS A 116 0.89 -9.77 -6.11
C LYS A 116 0.32 -10.54 -7.31
N ALA A 117 0.67 -11.83 -7.46
CA ALA A 117 0.12 -12.68 -8.52
C ALA A 117 -1.41 -12.80 -8.40
N ARG A 118 -1.92 -13.04 -7.19
CA ARG A 118 -3.36 -13.06 -6.89
C ARG A 118 -4.05 -11.73 -7.22
N MET A 119 -3.40 -10.60 -6.92
CA MET A 119 -3.95 -9.29 -7.27
C MET A 119 -4.07 -9.10 -8.78
N VAL A 120 -3.09 -9.56 -9.57
CA VAL A 120 -3.12 -9.49 -11.03
C VAL A 120 -4.22 -10.39 -11.60
N GLU A 121 -4.37 -11.62 -11.11
CA GLU A 121 -5.39 -12.58 -11.54
C GLU A 121 -6.83 -12.09 -11.28
N LYS A 122 -7.01 -11.29 -10.23
CA LYS A 122 -8.34 -10.79 -9.82
C LYS A 122 -8.67 -9.40 -10.38
N GLY A 123 -7.76 -8.74 -11.10
CA GLY A 123 -7.94 -7.41 -11.69
C GLY A 123 -7.67 -6.30 -10.72
#